data_0c1e180e0e8c3e0d647ec1c05181b1e1
#
_entry.id   0c1e180e0e8c3e0d647ec1c05181b1e1
#
_cell.length_a   1.000
_cell.length_b   1.000
_cell.length_c   1.000
_cell.angle_alpha   90.00
_cell.angle_beta   90.00
_cell.angle_gamma   90.00
#
_symmetry.space_group_name_H-M   'P 1'
#
loop_
_entity.id
_entity.type
_entity.pdbx_description
1 polymer ?
#
loop_
_entity_poly.entity_id
_entity_poly.type
_entity_poly.pdbx_seq_one_letter_code
_entity_poly.pdbx_strand_id
1 'polypeptide(L)'
;DGCRDLDHTSANVQNNVKTYLDFLLNDLGYTGFRYDFVKGFAAKYVGQYNTSAKPQFSVGECWDGNINVVKNWINGTKVDGVIQSAAFDFPLRYSIRGAFGNGAWYALNQSSLAADKDYQRYAVTFVDNHDTGSSGKDGADPLYANVEAANAYILAMPGTPCVFISHWKSYKTAIKKLITLRRLLGINSQSEIVSAATATGGYILNVKGTKGNALLAFGNAAPASTAGYKLAMEGTAYKYYVPTNTDISSLDEIKDVEDPEFKIPDFCKMDEGETCAFFEAPSTWTNVYCWRWDKTGNYTTNKWPGVKCEKIGKADNGNNVWKWSWNGNKVAQASTNEGIIFSNNGSPQTADLPFTNGGYYATYGIKGTVTGISDITAPATKRAGIYTLSGQRINATSTDALPHGIYIVNGKKFFK
;
A
#
# COMPACT_ATOMS: atom_id res chain seq x y z
N ASP A 1 4.81 26.39 -14.72
CA ASP A 1 6.20 26.30 -15.15
C ASP A 1 6.77 25.00 -14.61
N GLY A 2 6.68 23.93 -15.43
CA GLY A 2 7.18 22.61 -15.09
C GLY A 2 8.71 22.52 -15.14
N CYS A 3 9.24 21.39 -14.68
CA CYS A 3 10.64 21.05 -14.87
C CYS A 3 10.99 21.02 -16.37
N ARG A 4 12.23 21.33 -16.72
CA ARG A 4 12.70 21.17 -18.10
C ARG A 4 12.67 19.68 -18.47
N ASP A 5 12.11 19.39 -19.64
CA ASP A 5 12.13 18.04 -20.19
C ASP A 5 13.53 17.67 -20.67
N LEU A 6 13.86 16.37 -20.58
CA LEU A 6 15.11 15.84 -21.10
C LEU A 6 15.00 15.63 -22.61
N ASP A 7 15.88 16.25 -23.38
CA ASP A 7 15.97 16.03 -24.82
C ASP A 7 16.59 14.65 -25.12
N HIS A 8 15.77 13.65 -25.27
CA HIS A 8 16.22 12.29 -25.61
C HIS A 8 16.83 12.17 -27.04
N THR A 9 16.79 13.22 -27.87
CA THR A 9 17.53 13.22 -29.12
C THR A 9 19.02 13.51 -28.92
N SER A 10 19.39 14.12 -27.78
CA SER A 10 20.76 14.42 -27.38
C SER A 10 21.52 13.16 -27.01
N ALA A 11 22.68 12.94 -27.65
CA ALA A 11 23.58 11.84 -27.29
C ALA A 11 24.06 11.91 -25.84
N ASN A 12 24.24 13.14 -25.29
CA ASN A 12 24.62 13.32 -23.90
C ASN A 12 23.54 12.81 -22.94
N VAL A 13 22.26 13.14 -23.19
CA VAL A 13 21.13 12.65 -22.40
C VAL A 13 21.05 11.12 -22.49
N GLN A 14 21.12 10.56 -23.70
CA GLN A 14 21.06 9.10 -23.89
C GLN A 14 22.20 8.38 -23.15
N ASN A 15 23.41 8.90 -23.20
CA ASN A 15 24.57 8.30 -22.51
C ASN A 15 24.40 8.36 -20.98
N ASN A 16 23.94 9.50 -20.45
CA ASN A 16 23.70 9.64 -19.01
C ASN A 16 22.59 8.69 -18.54
N VAL A 17 21.48 8.55 -19.29
CA VAL A 17 20.42 7.59 -18.95
C VAL A 17 20.95 6.16 -18.96
N LYS A 18 21.71 5.76 -19.98
CA LYS A 18 22.33 4.42 -20.03
C LYS A 18 23.24 4.17 -18.84
N THR A 19 24.12 5.10 -18.52
CA THR A 19 24.98 5.02 -17.33
C THR A 19 24.20 4.87 -16.04
N TYR A 20 23.10 5.63 -15.90
CA TYR A 20 22.21 5.53 -14.74
C TYR A 20 21.51 4.18 -14.65
N LEU A 21 21.01 3.62 -15.76
CA LEU A 21 20.38 2.31 -15.79
C LEU A 21 21.36 1.18 -15.49
N ASP A 22 22.58 1.27 -16.02
CA ASP A 22 23.65 0.33 -15.72
C ASP A 22 24.02 0.35 -14.23
N PHE A 23 24.12 1.54 -13.63
CA PHE A 23 24.33 1.71 -12.19
C PHE A 23 23.20 1.05 -11.36
N LEU A 24 21.94 1.24 -11.76
CA LEU A 24 20.81 0.62 -11.06
C LEU A 24 20.89 -0.91 -11.08
N LEU A 25 21.25 -1.51 -12.23
CA LEU A 25 21.31 -2.98 -12.36
C LEU A 25 22.57 -3.57 -11.72
N ASN A 26 23.75 -3.00 -12.02
CA ASN A 26 25.03 -3.62 -11.71
C ASN A 26 25.57 -3.24 -10.34
N ASP A 27 25.35 -2.00 -9.89
CA ASP A 27 25.86 -1.52 -8.60
C ASP A 27 24.80 -1.65 -7.48
N LEU A 28 23.52 -1.34 -7.77
CA LEU A 28 22.45 -1.42 -6.78
C LEU A 28 21.68 -2.75 -6.80
N GLY A 29 21.90 -3.60 -7.82
CA GLY A 29 21.31 -4.93 -7.90
C GLY A 29 19.81 -4.97 -8.22
N TYR A 30 19.24 -3.90 -8.78
CA TYR A 30 17.89 -3.96 -9.32
C TYR A 30 17.82 -4.91 -10.52
N THR A 31 16.64 -5.47 -10.78
CA THR A 31 16.46 -6.42 -11.88
C THR A 31 15.57 -5.89 -13.00
N GLY A 32 14.95 -4.75 -12.82
CA GLY A 32 14.04 -4.17 -13.80
C GLY A 32 13.71 -2.71 -13.53
N PHE A 33 12.92 -2.12 -14.42
CA PHE A 33 12.59 -0.70 -14.40
C PHE A 33 11.09 -0.45 -14.48
N ARG A 34 10.62 0.55 -13.76
CA ARG A 34 9.39 1.28 -14.05
C ARG A 34 9.77 2.63 -14.64
N TYR A 35 9.38 2.87 -15.88
CA TYR A 35 9.52 4.18 -16.52
C TYR A 35 8.31 5.04 -16.20
N ASP A 36 8.57 6.17 -15.57
CA ASP A 36 7.58 7.17 -15.20
C ASP A 36 7.18 8.02 -16.40
N PHE A 37 5.91 8.47 -16.43
CA PHE A 37 5.39 9.46 -17.37
C PHE A 37 5.84 9.27 -18.84
N VAL A 38 5.77 8.04 -19.34
CA VAL A 38 6.32 7.67 -20.66
C VAL A 38 5.63 8.31 -21.86
N LYS A 39 4.55 9.07 -21.66
CA LYS A 39 3.94 9.91 -22.70
C LYS A 39 4.74 11.19 -22.94
N GLY A 40 5.68 11.54 -22.08
CA GLY A 40 6.53 12.74 -22.19
C GLY A 40 7.63 12.62 -23.26
N PHE A 41 7.97 11.40 -23.71
CA PHE A 41 9.02 11.18 -24.71
C PHE A 41 8.72 9.99 -25.62
N ALA A 42 9.42 9.91 -26.76
CA ALA A 42 9.14 8.85 -27.73
C ALA A 42 9.52 7.45 -27.21
N ALA A 43 8.58 6.50 -27.33
CA ALA A 43 8.71 5.13 -26.83
C ALA A 43 9.97 4.38 -27.33
N LYS A 44 10.49 4.72 -28.52
CA LYS A 44 11.72 4.14 -29.09
C LYS A 44 12.92 4.29 -28.14
N TYR A 45 12.97 5.34 -27.33
CA TYR A 45 14.09 5.55 -26.39
C TYR A 45 14.05 4.54 -25.23
N VAL A 46 12.86 4.18 -24.71
CA VAL A 46 12.70 3.08 -23.76
C VAL A 46 13.20 1.77 -24.40
N GLY A 47 12.86 1.52 -25.66
CA GLY A 47 13.37 0.37 -26.42
C GLY A 47 14.89 0.32 -26.48
N GLN A 48 15.50 1.44 -26.86
CA GLN A 48 16.97 1.56 -26.95
C GLN A 48 17.66 1.40 -25.59
N TYR A 49 17.12 1.99 -24.54
CA TYR A 49 17.64 1.89 -23.18
C TYR A 49 17.58 0.45 -22.65
N ASN A 50 16.42 -0.22 -22.82
CA ASN A 50 16.27 -1.60 -22.40
C ASN A 50 17.14 -2.57 -23.21
N THR A 51 17.31 -2.34 -24.51
CA THR A 51 18.25 -3.13 -25.34
C THR A 51 19.69 -2.99 -24.86
N SER A 52 20.09 -1.79 -24.40
CA SER A 52 21.42 -1.54 -23.83
C SER A 52 21.57 -2.18 -22.45
N ALA A 53 20.67 -1.88 -21.51
CA ALA A 53 20.78 -2.26 -20.10
C ALA A 53 20.34 -3.72 -19.83
N LYS A 54 19.47 -4.29 -20.66
CA LYS A 54 18.97 -5.68 -20.57
C LYS A 54 18.31 -6.02 -19.22
N PRO A 55 17.32 -5.23 -18.75
CA PRO A 55 16.61 -5.56 -17.53
C PRO A 55 15.84 -6.87 -17.68
N GLN A 56 15.62 -7.61 -16.58
CA GLN A 56 14.76 -8.81 -16.58
C GLN A 56 13.30 -8.45 -16.82
N PHE A 57 12.87 -7.25 -16.41
CA PHE A 57 11.52 -6.75 -16.59
C PHE A 57 11.51 -5.23 -16.75
N SER A 58 10.58 -4.73 -17.56
CA SER A 58 10.36 -3.31 -17.75
C SER A 58 8.88 -3.02 -17.90
N VAL A 59 8.40 -1.95 -17.27
CA VAL A 59 7.03 -1.46 -17.39
C VAL A 59 7.02 0.06 -17.53
N GLY A 60 6.20 0.56 -18.46
CA GLY A 60 6.00 2.00 -18.65
C GLY A 60 4.64 2.46 -18.13
N GLU A 61 4.62 3.66 -17.55
CA GLU A 61 3.41 4.34 -17.15
C GLU A 61 2.83 5.12 -18.33
N CYS A 62 2.20 4.42 -19.26
CA CYS A 62 1.44 5.03 -20.33
C CYS A 62 0.01 5.31 -19.85
N TRP A 63 -0.16 6.41 -19.13
CA TRP A 63 -1.44 6.78 -18.50
C TRP A 63 -2.47 7.21 -19.54
N ASP A 64 -3.24 6.26 -20.05
CA ASP A 64 -4.31 6.50 -21.01
C ASP A 64 -5.40 5.43 -20.90
N GLY A 65 -6.67 5.85 -20.95
CA GLY A 65 -7.83 4.96 -20.99
C GLY A 65 -8.07 4.33 -22.36
N ASN A 66 -7.46 4.87 -23.41
CA ASN A 66 -7.58 4.36 -24.76
C ASN A 66 -6.54 3.26 -25.01
N ILE A 67 -7.01 2.02 -25.16
CA ILE A 67 -6.15 0.87 -25.37
C ILE A 67 -5.22 1.03 -26.60
N ASN A 68 -5.65 1.72 -27.65
CA ASN A 68 -4.82 1.89 -28.84
C ASN A 68 -3.63 2.81 -28.57
N VAL A 69 -3.76 3.81 -27.71
CA VAL A 69 -2.65 4.66 -27.28
C VAL A 69 -1.62 3.82 -26.54
N VAL A 70 -2.06 2.98 -25.60
CA VAL A 70 -1.16 2.11 -24.82
C VAL A 70 -0.50 1.05 -25.72
N LYS A 71 -1.24 0.42 -26.62
CA LYS A 71 -0.67 -0.51 -27.62
C LYS A 71 0.35 0.16 -28.53
N ASN A 72 0.07 1.36 -29.01
CA ASN A 72 0.99 2.12 -29.85
C ASN A 72 2.28 2.44 -29.09
N TRP A 73 2.18 2.79 -27.82
CA TRP A 73 3.36 2.99 -26.99
C TRP A 73 4.19 1.70 -26.84
N ILE A 74 3.54 0.56 -26.49
CA ILE A 74 4.20 -0.76 -26.40
C ILE A 74 4.91 -1.08 -27.72
N ASN A 75 4.22 -0.94 -28.86
CA ASN A 75 4.79 -1.19 -30.18
C ASN A 75 5.94 -0.23 -30.51
N GLY A 76 5.88 1.01 -30.03
CA GLY A 76 6.94 1.99 -30.20
C GLY A 76 8.23 1.65 -29.47
N THR A 77 8.20 0.72 -28.49
CA THR A 77 9.41 0.23 -27.80
C THR A 77 10.16 -0.87 -28.56
N LYS A 78 9.65 -1.31 -29.73
CA LYS A 78 10.28 -2.38 -30.52
C LYS A 78 11.69 -2.00 -30.96
N VAL A 79 12.61 -2.92 -30.76
CA VAL A 79 13.95 -2.92 -31.38
C VAL A 79 14.12 -4.26 -32.10
N ASP A 80 14.49 -4.21 -33.36
CA ASP A 80 14.64 -5.40 -34.23
C ASP A 80 13.40 -6.33 -34.20
N GLY A 81 12.20 -5.72 -34.19
CA GLY A 81 10.91 -6.41 -34.15
C GLY A 81 10.47 -6.93 -32.76
N VAL A 82 11.30 -6.81 -31.73
CA VAL A 82 11.04 -7.33 -30.38
C VAL A 82 10.59 -6.18 -29.46
N ILE A 83 9.43 -6.33 -28.82
CA ILE A 83 8.91 -5.40 -27.82
C ILE A 83 9.83 -5.43 -26.58
N GLN A 84 10.27 -4.27 -26.12
CA GLN A 84 11.22 -4.12 -25.03
C GLN A 84 10.60 -3.73 -23.68
N SER A 85 9.33 -3.36 -23.61
CA SER A 85 8.68 -2.97 -22.36
C SER A 85 7.20 -3.35 -22.33
N ALA A 86 6.73 -3.78 -21.17
CA ALA A 86 5.33 -3.87 -20.81
C ALA A 86 4.77 -2.48 -20.48
N ALA A 87 3.45 -2.36 -20.32
CA ALA A 87 2.80 -1.16 -19.84
C ALA A 87 1.75 -1.49 -18.74
N PHE A 88 1.50 -0.53 -17.86
CA PHE A 88 0.35 -0.60 -16.95
C PHE A 88 -0.95 -0.56 -17.75
N ASP A 89 -1.87 -1.49 -17.44
CA ASP A 89 -3.17 -1.63 -18.12
C ASP A 89 -4.19 -0.63 -17.56
N PHE A 90 -3.98 0.66 -17.86
CA PHE A 90 -4.92 1.72 -17.48
C PHE A 90 -6.32 1.52 -18.04
N PRO A 91 -6.52 1.05 -19.30
CA PRO A 91 -7.85 0.69 -19.78
C PRO A 91 -8.58 -0.27 -18.85
N LEU A 92 -7.91 -1.34 -18.38
CA LEU A 92 -8.48 -2.27 -17.42
C LEU A 92 -8.75 -1.60 -16.07
N ARG A 93 -7.85 -0.78 -15.58
CA ARG A 93 -8.02 -0.05 -14.31
C ARG A 93 -9.32 0.77 -14.31
N TYR A 94 -9.63 1.49 -15.39
CA TYR A 94 -10.88 2.25 -15.49
C TYR A 94 -12.10 1.34 -15.53
N SER A 95 -12.02 0.20 -16.22
CA SER A 95 -13.08 -0.82 -16.24
C SER A 95 -13.33 -1.40 -14.85
N ILE A 96 -12.27 -1.71 -14.10
CA ILE A 96 -12.32 -2.18 -12.70
C ILE A 96 -12.99 -1.12 -11.82
N ARG A 97 -12.60 0.16 -11.95
CA ARG A 97 -13.20 1.25 -11.18
C ARG A 97 -14.70 1.39 -11.43
N GLY A 98 -15.13 1.26 -12.69
CA GLY A 98 -16.55 1.26 -13.05
C GLY A 98 -17.31 0.07 -12.49
N ALA A 99 -16.77 -1.13 -12.63
CA ALA A 99 -17.43 -2.36 -12.20
C ALA A 99 -17.51 -2.50 -10.69
N PHE A 100 -16.38 -2.48 -10.01
CA PHE A 100 -16.30 -2.74 -8.56
C PHE A 100 -16.68 -1.53 -7.71
N GLY A 101 -16.43 -0.32 -8.20
CA GLY A 101 -16.80 0.91 -7.49
C GLY A 101 -18.25 1.31 -7.65
N ASN A 102 -18.82 1.15 -8.85
CA ASN A 102 -20.13 1.67 -9.20
C ASN A 102 -21.15 0.58 -9.59
N GLY A 103 -20.76 -0.70 -9.59
CA GLY A 103 -21.62 -1.81 -10.01
C GLY A 103 -21.85 -1.88 -11.53
N ALA A 104 -21.09 -1.12 -12.32
CA ALA A 104 -21.18 -1.11 -13.78
C ALA A 104 -20.43 -2.30 -14.40
N TRP A 105 -20.90 -3.53 -14.10
CA TRP A 105 -20.24 -4.78 -14.44
C TRP A 105 -19.93 -4.92 -15.93
N TYR A 106 -20.74 -4.32 -16.81
CA TYR A 106 -20.51 -4.30 -18.26
C TYR A 106 -19.18 -3.62 -18.65
N ALA A 107 -18.61 -2.78 -17.76
CA ALA A 107 -17.33 -2.13 -18.01
C ALA A 107 -16.19 -3.15 -18.18
N LEU A 108 -16.27 -4.32 -17.53
CA LEU A 108 -15.26 -5.38 -17.67
C LEU A 108 -15.29 -6.08 -19.05
N ASN A 109 -16.31 -5.83 -19.88
CA ASN A 109 -16.34 -6.29 -21.26
C ASN A 109 -15.58 -5.35 -22.22
N GLN A 110 -15.09 -4.21 -21.73
CA GLN A 110 -14.28 -3.29 -22.54
C GLN A 110 -12.90 -3.90 -22.83
N SER A 111 -12.34 -3.50 -23.96
CA SER A 111 -11.02 -3.96 -24.37
C SER A 111 -9.95 -3.50 -23.40
N SER A 112 -9.06 -4.43 -23.00
CA SER A 112 -7.90 -4.17 -22.16
C SER A 112 -6.69 -4.94 -22.68
N LEU A 113 -5.49 -4.58 -22.24
CA LEU A 113 -4.28 -5.32 -22.63
C LEU A 113 -4.35 -6.77 -22.14
N ALA A 114 -4.80 -6.99 -20.90
CA ALA A 114 -4.91 -8.33 -20.29
C ALA A 114 -5.94 -9.23 -20.99
N ALA A 115 -6.96 -8.66 -21.64
CA ALA A 115 -7.97 -9.41 -22.40
C ALA A 115 -7.58 -9.62 -23.87
N ASP A 116 -6.49 -9.02 -24.34
CA ASP A 116 -6.01 -9.13 -25.72
C ASP A 116 -4.88 -10.14 -25.83
N LYS A 117 -5.09 -11.22 -26.60
CA LYS A 117 -4.14 -12.35 -26.74
C LYS A 117 -2.74 -11.92 -27.22
N ASP A 118 -2.65 -10.85 -28.01
CA ASP A 118 -1.37 -10.36 -28.56
C ASP A 118 -0.63 -9.47 -27.54
N TYR A 119 -1.36 -8.87 -26.56
CA TYR A 119 -0.81 -7.91 -25.63
C TYR A 119 -0.83 -8.35 -24.18
N GLN A 120 -1.56 -9.41 -23.81
CA GLN A 120 -1.71 -9.85 -22.42
C GLN A 120 -0.37 -10.10 -21.69
N ARG A 121 0.65 -10.63 -22.40
CA ARG A 121 1.99 -10.81 -21.82
C ARG A 121 2.69 -9.50 -21.45
N TYR A 122 2.29 -8.39 -22.07
CA TYR A 122 2.81 -7.04 -21.83
C TYR A 122 1.91 -6.20 -20.93
N ALA A 123 0.82 -6.79 -20.41
CA ALA A 123 -0.10 -6.12 -19.52
C ALA A 123 0.40 -6.21 -18.08
N VAL A 124 0.56 -5.08 -17.40
CA VAL A 124 0.71 -5.01 -15.95
C VAL A 124 -0.63 -4.56 -15.38
N THR A 125 -1.39 -5.53 -14.84
CA THR A 125 -2.73 -5.27 -14.29
C THR A 125 -2.64 -4.72 -12.88
N PHE A 126 -3.48 -3.76 -12.53
CA PHE A 126 -3.51 -3.15 -11.21
C PHE A 126 -4.91 -2.60 -10.90
N VAL A 127 -5.21 -2.41 -9.62
CA VAL A 127 -6.46 -1.79 -9.14
C VAL A 127 -6.22 -0.31 -8.89
N ASP A 128 -5.25 0.00 -8.05
CA ASP A 128 -4.82 1.35 -7.74
C ASP A 128 -3.29 1.44 -7.67
N ASN A 129 -2.76 2.66 -7.71
CA ASN A 129 -1.37 2.99 -7.51
C ASN A 129 -1.24 4.21 -6.58
N HIS A 130 -0.02 4.73 -6.40
CA HIS A 130 0.25 5.88 -5.53
C HIS A 130 -0.38 7.19 -6.00
N ASP A 131 -0.76 7.30 -7.27
CA ASP A 131 -1.44 8.46 -7.84
C ASP A 131 -2.96 8.32 -7.78
N THR A 132 -3.50 7.16 -8.14
CA THR A 132 -4.95 6.94 -8.15
C THR A 132 -5.49 6.59 -6.78
N GLY A 133 -4.70 5.95 -5.91
CA GLY A 133 -5.11 5.42 -4.61
C GLY A 133 -4.94 6.38 -3.43
N SER A 134 -4.46 7.59 -3.65
CA SER A 134 -4.22 8.57 -2.57
C SER A 134 -5.37 9.56 -2.45
N SER A 135 -6.20 9.43 -1.42
CA SER A 135 -7.28 10.40 -1.15
C SER A 135 -6.71 11.80 -0.91
N GLY A 136 -7.35 12.82 -1.51
CA GLY A 136 -6.95 14.22 -1.36
C GLY A 136 -5.86 14.72 -2.31
N LYS A 137 -5.35 13.88 -3.20
CA LYS A 137 -4.46 14.29 -4.29
C LYS A 137 -5.31 14.67 -5.52
N ASP A 138 -4.94 15.74 -6.21
CA ASP A 138 -5.60 16.13 -7.46
C ASP A 138 -5.52 14.99 -8.48
N GLY A 139 -6.69 14.63 -9.05
CA GLY A 139 -6.79 13.52 -9.99
C GLY A 139 -6.83 12.11 -9.36
N ALA A 140 -6.77 12.00 -8.04
CA ALA A 140 -6.97 10.72 -7.37
C ALA A 140 -8.42 10.23 -7.55
N ASP A 141 -8.55 8.94 -7.88
CA ASP A 141 -9.84 8.26 -8.04
C ASP A 141 -9.73 6.84 -7.46
N PRO A 142 -9.49 6.70 -6.13
CA PRO A 142 -9.29 5.42 -5.51
C PRO A 142 -10.55 4.55 -5.55
N LEU A 143 -10.34 3.25 -5.59
CA LEU A 143 -11.43 2.29 -5.43
C LEU A 143 -11.76 2.15 -3.94
N TYR A 144 -12.95 2.61 -3.53
CA TYR A 144 -13.41 2.53 -2.14
C TYR A 144 -14.28 1.31 -1.83
N ALA A 145 -14.90 0.70 -2.84
CA ALA A 145 -15.81 -0.44 -2.68
C ALA A 145 -15.26 -1.69 -3.35
N ASN A 146 -15.51 -2.86 -2.73
CA ASN A 146 -15.16 -4.17 -3.30
C ASN A 146 -13.67 -4.32 -3.67
N VAL A 147 -12.78 -3.66 -2.92
CA VAL A 147 -11.32 -3.62 -3.19
C VAL A 147 -10.71 -5.03 -3.20
N GLU A 148 -11.13 -5.90 -2.27
CA GLU A 148 -10.67 -7.28 -2.21
C GLU A 148 -11.10 -8.05 -3.46
N ALA A 149 -12.36 -7.92 -3.89
CA ALA A 149 -12.90 -8.54 -5.10
C ALA A 149 -12.17 -8.05 -6.37
N ALA A 150 -11.82 -6.76 -6.45
CA ALA A 150 -11.03 -6.22 -7.56
C ALA A 150 -9.61 -6.81 -7.60
N ASN A 151 -8.97 -7.03 -6.43
CA ASN A 151 -7.70 -7.75 -6.37
C ASN A 151 -7.86 -9.23 -6.75
N ALA A 152 -8.98 -9.89 -6.37
CA ALA A 152 -9.28 -11.25 -6.83
C ALA A 152 -9.39 -11.31 -8.36
N TYR A 153 -10.00 -10.28 -8.97
CA TYR A 153 -10.11 -10.18 -10.43
C TYR A 153 -8.74 -10.09 -11.10
N ILE A 154 -7.87 -9.12 -10.74
CA ILE A 154 -6.56 -8.96 -11.39
C ILE A 154 -5.64 -10.16 -11.14
N LEU A 155 -5.76 -10.81 -9.97
CA LEU A 155 -4.95 -12.00 -9.64
C LEU A 155 -5.45 -13.26 -10.37
N ALA A 156 -6.70 -13.29 -10.86
CA ALA A 156 -7.21 -14.35 -11.70
C ALA A 156 -6.99 -14.10 -13.20
N MET A 157 -6.85 -12.85 -13.63
CA MET A 157 -6.66 -12.47 -15.04
C MET A 157 -5.26 -12.86 -15.57
N PRO A 158 -5.10 -13.02 -16.91
CA PRO A 158 -3.78 -12.97 -17.55
C PRO A 158 -3.08 -11.64 -17.28
N GLY A 159 -1.84 -11.51 -17.75
CA GLY A 159 -0.97 -10.38 -17.43
C GLY A 159 -0.17 -10.56 -16.15
N THR A 160 0.59 -9.54 -15.79
CA THR A 160 1.39 -9.48 -14.56
C THR A 160 0.67 -8.62 -13.53
N PRO A 161 0.09 -9.18 -12.47
CA PRO A 161 -0.62 -8.40 -11.48
C PRO A 161 0.33 -7.58 -10.60
N CYS A 162 0.03 -6.31 -10.42
CA CYS A 162 0.69 -5.38 -9.52
C CYS A 162 -0.26 -5.01 -8.37
N VAL A 163 0.01 -5.52 -7.18
CA VAL A 163 -0.82 -5.26 -5.99
C VAL A 163 -0.36 -3.97 -5.34
N PHE A 164 -1.30 -3.03 -5.13
CA PHE A 164 -1.02 -1.77 -4.47
C PHE A 164 -0.75 -1.99 -2.97
N ILE A 165 0.29 -1.32 -2.44
CA ILE A 165 0.75 -1.52 -1.06
C ILE A 165 -0.34 -1.26 -0.01
N SER A 166 -1.23 -0.29 -0.23
CA SER A 166 -2.34 -0.01 0.69
C SER A 166 -3.37 -1.15 0.69
N HIS A 167 -3.65 -1.75 -0.48
CA HIS A 167 -4.51 -2.92 -0.58
C HIS A 167 -3.87 -4.14 0.08
N TRP A 168 -2.55 -4.35 -0.12
CA TRP A 168 -1.80 -5.38 0.57
C TRP A 168 -1.91 -5.26 2.09
N LYS A 169 -1.74 -4.05 2.64
CA LYS A 169 -1.83 -3.82 4.09
C LYS A 169 -3.24 -4.10 4.63
N SER A 170 -4.29 -3.71 3.89
CA SER A 170 -5.68 -3.84 4.33
C SER A 170 -6.26 -5.25 4.14
N TYR A 171 -5.77 -6.01 3.15
CA TYR A 171 -6.31 -7.32 2.73
C TYR A 171 -5.22 -8.39 2.62
N LYS A 172 -4.18 -8.31 3.46
CA LYS A 172 -2.95 -9.10 3.35
C LYS A 172 -3.21 -10.60 3.24
N THR A 173 -4.01 -11.16 4.13
CA THR A 173 -4.35 -12.60 4.15
C THR A 173 -5.13 -13.02 2.92
N ALA A 174 -6.16 -12.26 2.54
CA ALA A 174 -6.95 -12.54 1.34
C ALA A 174 -6.07 -12.49 0.08
N ILE A 175 -5.23 -11.47 -0.08
CA ILE A 175 -4.34 -11.32 -1.22
C ILE A 175 -3.30 -12.45 -1.26
N LYS A 176 -2.74 -12.89 -0.12
CA LYS A 176 -1.85 -14.06 -0.06
C LYS A 176 -2.55 -15.33 -0.55
N LYS A 177 -3.79 -15.58 -0.11
CA LYS A 177 -4.60 -16.73 -0.57
C LYS A 177 -4.87 -16.65 -2.08
N LEU A 178 -5.22 -15.48 -2.60
CA LEU A 178 -5.44 -15.26 -4.03
C LEU A 178 -4.17 -15.49 -4.87
N ILE A 179 -3.00 -15.03 -4.39
CA ILE A 179 -1.70 -15.30 -5.02
C ILE A 179 -1.41 -16.80 -5.01
N THR A 180 -1.72 -17.48 -3.91
CA THR A 180 -1.54 -18.92 -3.79
C THR A 180 -2.45 -19.67 -4.78
N LEU A 181 -3.72 -19.31 -4.89
CA LEU A 181 -4.65 -19.87 -5.87
C LEU A 181 -4.15 -19.65 -7.31
N ARG A 182 -3.68 -18.45 -7.66
CA ARG A 182 -3.05 -18.18 -8.96
C ARG A 182 -1.90 -19.16 -9.26
N ARG A 183 -1.03 -19.42 -8.28
CA ARG A 183 0.12 -20.35 -8.42
C ARG A 183 -0.33 -21.81 -8.49
N LEU A 184 -1.28 -22.22 -7.65
CA LEU A 184 -1.83 -23.60 -7.65
C LEU A 184 -2.45 -23.95 -8.99
N LEU A 185 -3.18 -23.03 -9.60
CA LEU A 185 -3.81 -23.22 -10.90
C LEU A 185 -2.85 -23.00 -12.08
N GLY A 186 -1.66 -22.43 -11.83
CA GLY A 186 -0.67 -22.13 -12.88
C GLY A 186 -1.13 -21.01 -13.82
N ILE A 187 -1.90 -20.05 -13.31
CA ILE A 187 -2.28 -18.85 -14.07
C ILE A 187 -1.04 -17.97 -14.26
N ASN A 188 -0.84 -17.47 -15.47
CA ASN A 188 0.32 -16.67 -15.85
C ASN A 188 -0.08 -15.52 -16.80
N SER A 189 0.90 -14.78 -17.30
CA SER A 189 0.66 -13.62 -18.14
C SER A 189 0.02 -13.95 -19.52
N GLN A 190 0.05 -15.22 -19.93
CA GLN A 190 -0.47 -15.68 -21.22
C GLN A 190 -1.61 -16.70 -21.06
N SER A 191 -2.22 -16.77 -19.87
CA SER A 191 -3.36 -17.64 -19.62
C SER A 191 -4.56 -17.28 -20.49
N GLU A 192 -5.30 -18.28 -20.91
CA GLU A 192 -6.48 -18.11 -21.76
C GLU A 192 -7.69 -17.70 -20.91
N ILE A 193 -8.39 -16.65 -21.33
CA ILE A 193 -9.74 -16.34 -20.81
C ILE A 193 -10.71 -17.26 -21.56
N VAL A 194 -11.19 -18.31 -20.88
CA VAL A 194 -12.14 -19.29 -21.46
C VAL A 194 -13.50 -18.62 -21.68
N SER A 195 -13.96 -17.86 -20.70
CA SER A 195 -15.17 -17.04 -20.79
C SER A 195 -15.13 -15.89 -19.79
N ALA A 196 -15.70 -14.78 -20.20
CA ALA A 196 -15.82 -13.57 -19.39
C ALA A 196 -17.08 -12.82 -19.84
N ALA A 197 -18.05 -12.65 -18.95
CA ALA A 197 -19.32 -12.04 -19.30
C ALA A 197 -20.04 -11.39 -18.12
N THR A 198 -20.76 -10.32 -18.40
CA THR A 198 -21.74 -9.76 -17.48
C THR A 198 -22.88 -10.75 -17.28
N ALA A 199 -23.28 -10.91 -16.03
CA ALA A 199 -24.41 -11.72 -15.60
C ALA A 199 -25.35 -10.87 -14.74
N THR A 200 -26.52 -11.40 -14.39
CA THR A 200 -27.48 -10.68 -13.54
C THR A 200 -26.84 -10.28 -12.21
N GLY A 201 -26.72 -8.98 -11.99
CA GLY A 201 -26.16 -8.40 -10.77
C GLY A 201 -24.63 -8.53 -10.60
N GLY A 202 -23.88 -8.94 -11.65
CA GLY A 202 -22.45 -9.14 -11.49
C GLY A 202 -21.73 -9.56 -12.78
N TYR A 203 -20.63 -10.29 -12.61
CA TYR A 203 -19.74 -10.74 -13.67
C TYR A 203 -19.22 -12.15 -13.41
N ILE A 204 -19.10 -12.96 -14.46
CA ILE A 204 -18.49 -14.30 -14.39
C ILE A 204 -17.20 -14.31 -15.21
N LEU A 205 -16.15 -14.86 -14.63
CA LEU A 205 -14.84 -14.98 -15.27
C LEU A 205 -14.36 -16.44 -15.14
N ASN A 206 -13.92 -17.03 -16.25
CA ASN A 206 -13.24 -18.33 -16.29
C ASN A 206 -11.90 -18.20 -17.00
N VAL A 207 -10.81 -18.50 -16.29
CA VAL A 207 -9.43 -18.39 -16.81
C VAL A 207 -8.74 -19.74 -16.70
N LYS A 208 -8.11 -20.18 -17.78
CA LYS A 208 -7.39 -21.42 -17.87
C LYS A 208 -5.94 -21.24 -17.44
N GLY A 209 -5.56 -21.85 -16.33
CA GLY A 209 -4.16 -22.01 -15.97
C GLY A 209 -3.57 -23.30 -16.52
N THR A 210 -2.27 -23.50 -16.34
CA THR A 210 -1.55 -24.71 -16.80
C THR A 210 -1.87 -25.94 -15.95
N LYS A 211 -2.45 -25.76 -14.76
CA LYS A 211 -2.77 -26.83 -13.79
C LYS A 211 -4.26 -26.92 -13.47
N GLY A 212 -5.07 -25.96 -13.90
CA GLY A 212 -6.51 -25.95 -13.65
C GLY A 212 -7.12 -24.60 -13.98
N ASN A 213 -8.46 -24.57 -14.08
CA ASN A 213 -9.20 -23.35 -14.37
C ASN A 213 -9.58 -22.61 -13.08
N ALA A 214 -9.54 -21.29 -13.12
CA ALA A 214 -10.17 -20.42 -12.12
C ALA A 214 -11.55 -20.01 -12.63
N LEU A 215 -12.61 -20.32 -11.88
CA LEU A 215 -13.97 -19.84 -12.15
C LEU A 215 -14.36 -18.87 -11.03
N LEU A 216 -14.61 -17.61 -11.39
CA LEU A 216 -14.97 -16.56 -10.42
C LEU A 216 -16.35 -15.99 -10.74
N ALA A 217 -17.09 -15.68 -9.70
CA ALA A 217 -18.31 -14.89 -9.75
C ALA A 217 -18.13 -13.62 -8.92
N PHE A 218 -18.49 -12.47 -9.47
CA PHE A 218 -18.40 -11.18 -8.84
C PHE A 218 -19.78 -10.53 -8.68
N GLY A 219 -19.93 -9.69 -7.66
CA GLY A 219 -21.21 -9.11 -7.28
C GLY A 219 -22.20 -10.17 -6.79
N ASN A 220 -23.44 -10.10 -7.28
CA ASN A 220 -24.50 -11.08 -7.00
C ASN A 220 -24.61 -12.17 -8.09
N ALA A 221 -23.68 -12.22 -9.04
CA ALA A 221 -23.72 -13.20 -10.10
C ALA A 221 -23.46 -14.62 -9.57
N ALA A 222 -24.07 -15.61 -10.22
CA ALA A 222 -23.78 -17.00 -10.00
C ALA A 222 -23.41 -17.68 -11.32
N PRO A 223 -22.41 -18.59 -11.34
CA PRO A 223 -22.13 -19.38 -12.54
C PRO A 223 -23.33 -20.25 -12.90
N ALA A 224 -23.56 -20.47 -14.17
CA ALA A 224 -24.63 -21.35 -14.66
C ALA A 224 -24.47 -22.81 -14.14
N SER A 225 -23.22 -23.22 -13.90
CA SER A 225 -22.89 -24.50 -13.29
C SER A 225 -21.56 -24.42 -12.55
N THR A 226 -21.46 -25.07 -11.40
CA THR A 226 -20.23 -25.34 -10.66
C THR A 226 -19.84 -26.81 -10.68
N ALA A 227 -20.45 -27.62 -11.56
CA ALA A 227 -20.10 -29.02 -11.69
C ALA A 227 -18.61 -29.20 -12.02
N GLY A 228 -17.90 -30.06 -11.24
CA GLY A 228 -16.45 -30.24 -11.34
C GLY A 228 -15.60 -29.19 -10.62
N TYR A 229 -16.23 -28.23 -9.94
CA TYR A 229 -15.57 -27.20 -9.14
C TYR A 229 -15.96 -27.30 -7.66
N LYS A 230 -15.07 -26.81 -6.80
CA LYS A 230 -15.34 -26.55 -5.38
C LYS A 230 -15.03 -25.10 -5.06
N LEU A 231 -15.73 -24.54 -4.08
CA LEU A 231 -15.44 -23.21 -3.55
C LEU A 231 -14.09 -23.26 -2.81
N ALA A 232 -13.14 -22.44 -3.23
CA ALA A 232 -11.82 -22.34 -2.61
C ALA A 232 -11.71 -21.12 -1.70
N MET A 233 -12.39 -20.03 -2.07
CA MET A 233 -12.37 -18.78 -1.32
C MET A 233 -13.59 -17.95 -1.66
N GLU A 234 -14.09 -17.20 -0.69
CA GLU A 234 -15.10 -16.16 -0.90
C GLU A 234 -14.81 -14.95 -0.03
N GLY A 235 -15.30 -13.79 -0.46
CA GLY A 235 -15.23 -12.54 0.27
C GLY A 235 -16.38 -11.63 -0.16
N THR A 236 -16.32 -10.37 0.25
CA THR A 236 -17.35 -9.41 -0.15
C THR A 236 -17.34 -9.24 -1.68
N ALA A 237 -18.50 -9.53 -2.29
CA ALA A 237 -18.76 -9.41 -3.72
C ALA A 237 -17.89 -10.31 -4.63
N TYR A 238 -17.39 -11.44 -4.13
CA TYR A 238 -16.80 -12.46 -5.00
C TYR A 238 -16.83 -13.87 -4.41
N LYS A 239 -16.81 -14.86 -5.32
CA LYS A 239 -16.56 -16.28 -5.03
C LYS A 239 -15.53 -16.81 -6.01
N TYR A 240 -14.57 -17.58 -5.51
CA TYR A 240 -13.49 -18.19 -6.28
C TYR A 240 -13.59 -19.70 -6.22
N TYR A 241 -13.81 -20.33 -7.35
CA TYR A 241 -13.93 -21.77 -7.48
C TYR A 241 -12.72 -22.35 -8.22
N VAL A 242 -12.32 -23.55 -7.80
CA VAL A 242 -11.23 -24.32 -8.42
C VAL A 242 -11.70 -25.72 -8.77
N PRO A 243 -11.06 -26.46 -9.67
CA PRO A 243 -11.39 -27.87 -9.92
C PRO A 243 -11.41 -28.68 -8.61
N THR A 244 -12.34 -29.62 -8.50
CA THR A 244 -12.54 -30.43 -7.27
C THR A 244 -11.29 -31.18 -6.82
N ASN A 245 -10.42 -31.56 -7.76
CA ASN A 245 -9.16 -32.25 -7.51
C ASN A 245 -7.98 -31.34 -7.14
N THR A 246 -8.15 -30.01 -7.13
CA THR A 246 -7.09 -29.08 -6.73
C THR A 246 -6.89 -29.16 -5.20
N ASP A 247 -5.68 -29.44 -4.74
CA ASP A 247 -5.38 -29.36 -3.31
C ASP A 247 -5.25 -27.89 -2.89
N ILE A 248 -6.09 -27.45 -1.97
CA ILE A 248 -6.14 -26.10 -1.41
C ILE A 248 -5.78 -26.03 0.08
N SER A 249 -5.26 -27.11 0.67
CA SER A 249 -4.91 -27.18 2.09
C SER A 249 -3.94 -26.10 2.53
N SER A 250 -3.02 -25.68 1.63
CA SER A 250 -2.09 -24.59 1.89
C SER A 250 -2.76 -23.22 2.15
N LEU A 251 -4.04 -23.05 1.79
CA LEU A 251 -4.78 -21.81 2.11
C LEU A 251 -5.11 -21.71 3.60
N ASP A 252 -5.24 -22.83 4.31
CA ASP A 252 -5.57 -22.86 5.74
C ASP A 252 -4.36 -22.47 6.60
N GLU A 253 -3.16 -22.61 6.05
CA GLU A 253 -1.91 -22.20 6.69
C GLU A 253 -1.72 -20.68 6.62
N ILE A 254 -2.37 -20.01 5.65
CA ILE A 254 -2.32 -18.54 5.48
C ILE A 254 -3.30 -17.92 6.47
N LYS A 255 -2.79 -17.53 7.61
CA LYS A 255 -3.55 -16.83 8.66
C LYS A 255 -3.17 -15.35 8.69
N ASP A 256 -4.02 -14.54 9.31
CA ASP A 256 -3.65 -13.20 9.72
C ASP A 256 -2.54 -13.36 10.80
N VAL A 257 -1.30 -13.30 10.35
CA VAL A 257 -0.23 -12.92 11.25
C VAL A 257 -0.49 -11.44 11.45
N GLU A 258 -1.02 -11.07 12.62
CA GLU A 258 -0.91 -9.70 13.07
C GLU A 258 0.55 -9.34 12.87
N ASP A 259 0.83 -8.31 12.03
CA ASP A 259 2.16 -7.73 12.06
C ASP A 259 2.41 -7.42 13.53
N PRO A 260 3.51 -7.86 14.12
CA PRO A 260 3.71 -7.67 15.56
C PRO A 260 3.36 -6.23 15.86
N GLU A 261 2.36 -6.03 16.71
CA GLU A 261 1.84 -4.71 17.05
C GLU A 261 3.05 -3.86 17.36
N PHE A 262 3.24 -2.80 16.55
CA PHE A 262 4.41 -1.94 16.75
C PHE A 262 4.36 -1.45 18.19
N LYS A 263 5.29 -1.94 19.02
CA LYS A 263 5.45 -1.48 20.38
C LYS A 263 6.51 -0.39 20.42
N ILE A 264 6.10 0.75 20.94
CA ILE A 264 7.09 1.78 21.29
C ILE A 264 8.02 1.18 22.33
N PRO A 265 9.34 1.29 22.17
CA PRO A 265 10.28 0.74 23.14
C PRO A 265 10.00 1.28 24.56
N ASP A 266 10.06 0.42 25.57
CA ASP A 266 9.71 0.73 26.97
C ASP A 266 10.58 1.85 27.58
N PHE A 267 11.74 2.12 27.02
CA PHE A 267 12.59 3.23 27.42
C PHE A 267 12.13 4.59 26.91
N CYS A 268 11.18 4.65 25.97
CA CYS A 268 10.55 5.89 25.51
C CYS A 268 9.53 6.35 26.56
N LYS A 269 9.98 7.16 27.50
CA LYS A 269 9.14 7.67 28.58
C LYS A 269 8.98 9.19 28.49
N MET A 270 7.78 9.66 28.83
CA MET A 270 7.43 11.06 28.91
C MET A 270 7.07 11.40 30.36
N ASP A 271 7.65 12.49 30.88
CA ASP A 271 7.32 13.00 32.20
C ASP A 271 5.96 13.75 32.17
N GLU A 272 5.34 13.88 33.33
CA GLU A 272 4.06 14.62 33.46
C GLU A 272 4.25 16.09 33.05
N GLY A 273 3.45 16.55 32.11
CA GLY A 273 3.53 17.92 31.58
C GLY A 273 4.67 18.19 30.61
N GLU A 274 5.48 17.19 30.28
CA GLU A 274 6.59 17.33 29.32
C GLU A 274 6.09 17.55 27.90
N THR A 275 6.75 18.43 27.15
CA THR A 275 6.61 18.53 25.70
C THR A 275 7.78 17.83 25.05
N CYS A 276 7.52 16.67 24.42
CA CYS A 276 8.59 15.88 23.83
C CYS A 276 8.15 15.13 22.56
N ALA A 277 9.12 14.57 21.86
CA ALA A 277 8.93 13.66 20.74
C ALA A 277 10.10 12.67 20.68
N PHE A 278 9.84 11.48 20.18
CA PHE A 278 10.81 10.41 19.99
C PHE A 278 11.05 10.20 18.50
N PHE A 279 12.28 9.95 18.11
CA PHE A 279 12.64 9.74 16.72
C PHE A 279 13.53 8.53 16.53
N GLU A 280 13.05 7.56 15.78
CA GLU A 280 13.82 6.40 15.33
C GLU A 280 14.58 6.79 14.06
N ALA A 281 15.87 7.07 14.26
CA ALA A 281 16.72 7.54 13.18
C ALA A 281 17.30 6.39 12.35
N PRO A 282 17.46 6.56 11.03
CA PRO A 282 18.24 5.64 10.20
C PRO A 282 19.63 5.38 10.83
N SER A 283 20.17 4.18 10.65
CA SER A 283 21.47 3.78 11.24
C SER A 283 22.63 4.69 10.80
N THR A 284 22.50 5.36 9.67
CA THR A 284 23.48 6.32 9.12
C THR A 284 23.47 7.68 9.83
N TRP A 285 22.46 7.97 10.65
CA TRP A 285 22.37 9.26 11.36
C TRP A 285 23.13 9.19 12.69
N THR A 286 24.08 10.08 12.85
CA THR A 286 24.98 10.10 14.03
C THR A 286 24.63 11.17 15.04
N ASN A 287 23.96 12.26 14.61
CA ASN A 287 23.54 13.36 15.45
C ASN A 287 22.18 13.87 15.03
N VAL A 288 21.17 13.60 15.86
CA VAL A 288 19.80 14.03 15.55
C VAL A 288 19.51 15.37 16.21
N TYR A 289 18.94 16.27 15.43
CA TYR A 289 18.42 17.57 15.86
C TYR A 289 16.94 17.65 15.50
N CYS A 290 16.19 18.43 16.29
CA CYS A 290 14.77 18.66 16.13
C CYS A 290 14.49 20.15 15.95
N TRP A 291 13.66 20.46 14.95
CA TRP A 291 13.03 21.74 14.74
C TRP A 291 11.53 21.62 14.88
N ARG A 292 10.94 22.23 15.92
CA ARG A 292 9.51 22.21 16.20
C ARG A 292 8.97 23.63 16.20
N TRP A 293 7.84 23.86 15.52
CA TRP A 293 7.18 25.18 15.47
C TRP A 293 5.64 25.01 15.51
N ASP A 294 4.96 26.06 15.92
CA ASP A 294 3.53 26.27 15.79
C ASP A 294 3.22 27.71 15.36
N LYS A 295 1.93 28.07 15.33
CA LYS A 295 1.46 29.40 14.91
C LYS A 295 1.94 30.54 15.82
N THR A 296 2.43 30.24 17.02
CA THR A 296 2.84 31.22 18.01
C THR A 296 4.35 31.34 18.20
N GLY A 297 5.12 30.42 17.65
CA GLY A 297 6.57 30.44 17.73
C GLY A 297 7.22 29.09 17.48
N ASN A 298 8.54 29.04 17.63
CA ASN A 298 9.30 27.82 17.56
C ASN A 298 9.80 27.36 18.94
N TYR A 299 9.99 26.06 19.08
CA TYR A 299 10.46 25.37 20.28
C TYR A 299 11.95 25.02 20.12
N THR A 300 12.75 26.01 19.72
CA THR A 300 14.16 25.80 19.39
C THR A 300 15.00 27.01 19.78
N THR A 301 16.30 26.95 19.51
CA THR A 301 17.25 28.01 19.82
C THR A 301 17.33 29.11 18.75
N ASN A 302 16.32 29.27 17.91
CA ASN A 302 16.25 30.28 16.82
C ASN A 302 17.25 30.07 15.67
N LYS A 303 17.99 28.98 15.64
CA LYS A 303 18.92 28.64 14.55
C LYS A 303 18.73 27.20 14.10
N TRP A 304 18.67 27.01 12.79
CA TRP A 304 18.74 25.69 12.19
C TRP A 304 20.06 25.00 12.53
N PRO A 305 20.08 23.71 12.85
CA PRO A 305 19.02 22.71 12.77
C PRO A 305 18.15 22.58 14.04
N GLY A 306 18.19 23.50 14.96
CA GLY A 306 17.36 23.49 16.16
C GLY A 306 18.03 22.83 17.37
N VAL A 307 17.27 22.10 18.17
CA VAL A 307 17.74 21.50 19.42
C VAL A 307 18.29 20.10 19.17
N LYS A 308 19.49 19.83 19.68
CA LYS A 308 20.08 18.50 19.65
C LYS A 308 19.25 17.54 20.50
N CYS A 309 18.85 16.40 19.93
CA CYS A 309 18.13 15.34 20.63
C CYS A 309 19.10 14.49 21.46
N GLU A 310 18.57 13.90 22.51
CA GLU A 310 19.27 12.92 23.35
C GLU A 310 19.10 11.51 22.74
N LYS A 311 20.17 10.75 22.64
CA LYS A 311 20.11 9.33 22.27
C LYS A 311 19.71 8.51 23.48
N ILE A 312 18.54 7.85 23.44
CA ILE A 312 17.95 7.16 24.60
C ILE A 312 18.00 5.64 24.51
N GLY A 313 18.25 5.07 23.32
CA GLY A 313 18.30 3.62 23.16
C GLY A 313 18.36 3.16 21.73
N LYS A 314 18.04 1.87 21.51
CA LYS A 314 17.88 1.25 20.20
C LYS A 314 16.53 0.54 20.12
N ALA A 315 15.86 0.68 19.00
CA ALA A 315 14.67 -0.10 18.64
C ALA A 315 15.06 -1.55 18.28
N ASP A 316 14.09 -2.46 18.22
CA ASP A 316 14.30 -3.90 17.91
C ASP A 316 14.96 -4.14 16.53
N ASN A 317 14.76 -3.24 15.58
CA ASN A 317 15.41 -3.27 14.27
C ASN A 317 16.86 -2.74 14.28
N GLY A 318 17.41 -2.39 15.45
CA GLY A 318 18.77 -1.89 15.62
C GLY A 318 18.96 -0.40 15.39
N ASN A 319 17.94 0.33 14.94
CA ASN A 319 17.99 1.78 14.77
C ASN A 319 18.13 2.51 16.11
N ASN A 320 18.86 3.61 16.12
CA ASN A 320 18.97 4.44 17.32
C ASN A 320 17.70 5.26 17.53
N VAL A 321 17.25 5.35 18.77
CA VAL A 321 16.11 6.17 19.17
C VAL A 321 16.60 7.39 19.92
N TRP A 322 16.06 8.54 19.54
CA TRP A 322 16.42 9.84 20.08
C TRP A 322 15.19 10.51 20.67
N LYS A 323 15.38 11.27 21.76
CA LYS A 323 14.33 12.06 22.39
C LYS A 323 14.63 13.54 22.22
N TRP A 324 13.65 14.28 21.78
CA TRP A 324 13.59 15.72 21.89
C TRP A 324 12.68 16.09 23.04
N SER A 325 13.11 17.02 23.91
CA SER A 325 12.31 17.58 24.99
C SER A 325 12.42 19.09 25.00
N TRP A 326 11.33 19.75 25.38
CA TRP A 326 11.28 21.19 25.48
C TRP A 326 10.73 21.64 26.82
N ASN A 327 11.51 22.47 27.53
CA ASN A 327 11.14 23.09 28.81
C ASN A 327 11.39 24.61 28.84
N GLY A 328 11.75 25.21 27.68
CA GLY A 328 12.07 26.62 27.56
C GLY A 328 10.90 27.48 27.07
N ASN A 329 11.17 28.77 26.93
CA ASN A 329 10.23 29.69 26.31
C ASN A 329 10.30 29.56 24.78
N LYS A 330 9.14 29.67 24.11
CA LYS A 330 9.09 29.72 22.65
C LYS A 330 9.73 31.00 22.13
N VAL A 331 10.44 30.88 21.01
CA VAL A 331 10.92 32.03 20.25
C VAL A 331 9.79 32.49 19.33
N ALA A 332 9.35 33.74 19.46
CA ALA A 332 8.30 34.29 18.62
C ALA A 332 8.68 34.23 17.13
N GLN A 333 7.85 33.61 16.34
CA GLN A 333 8.00 33.47 14.90
C GLN A 333 6.65 33.42 14.24
N ALA A 334 6.42 34.22 13.22
CA ALA A 334 5.18 34.13 12.44
C ALA A 334 5.20 32.84 11.59
N SER A 335 4.19 32.00 11.78
CA SER A 335 3.93 30.83 10.93
C SER A 335 2.44 30.63 10.73
N THR A 336 2.06 30.17 9.56
CA THR A 336 0.66 29.85 9.24
C THR A 336 0.31 28.39 9.57
N ASN A 337 1.31 27.57 9.81
CA ASN A 337 1.18 26.14 10.09
C ASN A 337 1.98 25.73 11.34
N GLU A 338 1.93 24.47 11.68
CA GLU A 338 2.74 23.86 12.72
C GLU A 338 3.37 22.56 12.22
N GLY A 339 4.47 22.14 12.85
CA GLY A 339 5.15 20.91 12.47
C GLY A 339 6.37 20.60 13.29
N ILE A 340 7.00 19.48 12.95
CA ILE A 340 8.25 19.03 13.51
C ILE A 340 9.13 18.44 12.39
N ILE A 341 10.42 18.74 12.44
CA ILE A 341 11.44 18.18 11.55
C ILE A 341 12.54 17.56 12.40
N PHE A 342 12.98 16.37 12.00
CA PHE A 342 14.22 15.78 12.52
C PHE A 342 15.29 15.80 11.44
N SER A 343 16.54 16.07 11.82
CA SER A 343 17.64 16.12 10.87
C SER A 343 18.93 15.54 11.45
N ASN A 344 19.80 15.00 10.58
CA ASN A 344 21.16 14.62 10.95
C ASN A 344 22.06 15.84 10.86
N ASN A 345 22.09 16.64 11.94
CA ASN A 345 22.83 17.89 12.00
C ASN A 345 22.52 18.85 10.82
N GLY A 346 21.24 18.94 10.45
CA GLY A 346 20.73 19.81 9.39
C GLY A 346 20.47 19.13 8.04
N SER A 347 21.21 18.09 7.70
CA SER A 347 21.02 17.31 6.46
C SER A 347 21.65 15.91 6.59
N PRO A 348 20.98 14.83 6.13
CA PRO A 348 19.60 14.81 5.63
C PRO A 348 18.57 15.14 6.72
N GLN A 349 17.33 15.43 6.30
CA GLN A 349 16.22 15.74 7.19
C GLN A 349 14.93 15.02 6.78
N THR A 350 13.95 14.97 7.68
CA THR A 350 12.58 14.55 7.36
C THR A 350 11.86 15.66 6.58
N ALA A 351 10.73 15.32 5.97
CA ALA A 351 9.75 16.33 5.59
C ALA A 351 9.19 17.05 6.85
N ASP A 352 8.38 18.09 6.63
CA ASP A 352 7.56 18.71 7.66
C ASP A 352 6.52 17.70 8.14
N LEU A 353 6.65 17.21 9.37
CA LEU A 353 5.75 16.22 9.94
C LEU A 353 4.74 16.90 10.87
N PRO A 354 3.48 16.42 10.96
CA PRO A 354 2.54 16.86 11.98
C PRO A 354 3.09 16.58 13.38
N PHE A 355 2.99 17.55 14.29
CA PHE A 355 3.43 17.34 15.67
C PHE A 355 2.35 16.69 16.54
N THR A 356 2.72 15.66 17.27
CA THR A 356 1.95 15.06 18.36
C THR A 356 2.86 14.99 19.59
N ASN A 357 2.39 15.51 20.75
CA ASN A 357 3.17 15.42 21.98
C ASN A 357 3.34 13.95 22.40
N GLY A 358 4.57 13.55 22.74
CA GLY A 358 4.90 12.15 22.97
C GLY A 358 4.95 11.29 21.71
N GLY A 359 4.83 11.87 20.53
CA GLY A 359 4.85 11.14 19.24
C GLY A 359 6.18 10.40 19.04
N TYR A 360 6.10 9.13 18.62
CA TYR A 360 7.23 8.31 18.19
C TYR A 360 7.26 8.30 16.66
N TYR A 361 8.30 8.87 16.10
CA TYR A 361 8.44 9.14 14.67
C TYR A 361 9.51 8.27 14.01
N ALA A 362 9.34 8.05 12.72
CA ALA A 362 10.37 7.66 11.78
C ALA A 362 10.49 8.73 10.68
N THR A 363 11.37 8.53 9.70
CA THR A 363 11.59 9.48 8.60
C THR A 363 10.36 9.77 7.76
N TYR A 364 9.39 8.87 7.75
CA TYR A 364 8.15 8.93 6.96
C TYR A 364 6.90 9.35 7.76
N GLY A 365 7.02 9.62 9.07
CA GLY A 365 5.91 10.06 9.89
C GLY A 365 5.85 9.41 11.28
N ILE A 366 4.70 9.60 11.93
CA ILE A 366 4.43 9.06 13.27
C ILE A 366 4.11 7.55 13.20
N LYS A 367 4.71 6.78 14.11
CA LYS A 367 4.49 5.33 14.27
C LYS A 367 3.60 5.01 15.48
N GLY A 368 3.50 5.91 16.44
CA GLY A 368 2.72 5.75 17.67
C GLY A 368 2.91 6.93 18.60
N THR A 369 2.29 6.90 19.77
CA THR A 369 2.35 7.99 20.76
C THR A 369 2.59 7.41 22.15
N VAL A 370 3.61 7.91 22.83
CA VAL A 370 3.83 7.65 24.26
C VAL A 370 2.82 8.49 25.03
N THR A 371 1.97 7.84 25.81
CA THR A 371 1.07 8.53 26.73
C THR A 371 1.77 8.64 28.09
N GLY A 372 1.81 9.83 28.68
CA GLY A 372 2.50 10.12 29.95
C GLY A 372 1.89 9.44 31.20
N ILE A 373 1.12 8.38 31.00
CA ILE A 373 0.70 7.48 32.08
C ILE A 373 1.79 6.41 32.15
N SER A 374 2.78 6.60 33.01
CA SER A 374 3.63 5.50 33.45
C SER A 374 2.72 4.36 33.89
N ASP A 375 2.95 3.17 33.32
CA ASP A 375 2.28 1.94 33.72
C ASP A 375 2.12 1.93 35.24
N ILE A 376 0.87 2.06 35.70
CA ILE A 376 0.53 1.56 37.00
C ILE A 376 0.66 0.05 36.85
N THR A 377 1.82 -0.48 37.15
CA THR A 377 2.02 -1.90 37.47
C THR A 377 1.33 -2.18 38.80
N ALA A 378 0.00 -2.01 38.78
CA ALA A 378 -0.85 -2.74 39.69
C ALA A 378 -0.91 -4.16 39.13
N PRO A 379 -0.62 -5.20 39.91
CA PRO A 379 -0.87 -6.56 39.49
C PRO A 379 -2.32 -6.60 38.99
N ALA A 380 -2.54 -7.21 37.82
CA ALA A 380 -3.85 -7.33 37.20
C ALA A 380 -4.75 -8.22 38.08
N THR A 381 -5.16 -7.73 39.23
CA THR A 381 -6.37 -8.17 39.87
C THR A 381 -7.49 -7.65 38.99
N LYS A 382 -8.00 -8.52 38.09
CA LYS A 382 -9.24 -8.28 37.37
C LYS A 382 -10.23 -7.76 38.39
N ARG A 383 -10.58 -6.46 38.34
CA ARG A 383 -11.59 -5.89 39.19
C ARG A 383 -12.89 -6.61 38.84
N ALA A 384 -13.26 -7.61 39.66
CA ALA A 384 -14.52 -8.26 39.53
C ALA A 384 -15.63 -7.23 39.81
N GLY A 385 -16.58 -7.11 38.92
CA GLY A 385 -17.68 -6.19 39.07
C GLY A 385 -18.28 -5.71 37.75
N ILE A 386 -19.33 -4.93 37.87
CA ILE A 386 -20.06 -4.34 36.73
C ILE A 386 -19.82 -2.83 36.78
N TYR A 387 -19.43 -2.26 35.64
CA TYR A 387 -19.12 -0.84 35.51
C TYR A 387 -19.83 -0.24 34.29
N THR A 388 -20.18 1.04 34.35
CA THR A 388 -20.58 1.82 33.16
C THR A 388 -19.37 2.02 32.24
N LEU A 389 -19.61 2.47 31.01
CA LEU A 389 -18.51 2.88 30.11
C LEU A 389 -17.67 4.04 30.65
N SER A 390 -18.24 4.88 31.53
CA SER A 390 -17.52 5.95 32.22
C SER A 390 -16.71 5.49 33.43
N GLY A 391 -16.66 4.16 33.71
CA GLY A 391 -15.89 3.58 34.82
C GLY A 391 -16.59 3.61 36.19
N GLN A 392 -17.83 4.06 36.27
CA GLN A 392 -18.61 4.06 37.51
C GLN A 392 -19.06 2.62 37.85
N ARG A 393 -18.76 2.16 39.07
CA ARG A 393 -19.17 0.82 39.53
C ARG A 393 -20.69 0.79 39.76
N ILE A 394 -21.33 -0.27 39.29
CA ILE A 394 -22.75 -0.54 39.48
C ILE A 394 -22.89 -1.62 40.54
N ASN A 395 -23.67 -1.35 41.58
CA ASN A 395 -23.99 -2.30 42.65
C ASN A 395 -25.11 -3.25 42.21
N ALA A 396 -24.87 -4.07 41.19
CA ALA A 396 -25.76 -5.13 40.77
C ALA A 396 -25.08 -6.48 41.02
N THR A 397 -25.82 -7.42 41.53
CA THR A 397 -25.37 -8.79 41.82
C THR A 397 -25.45 -9.73 40.61
N SER A 398 -26.21 -9.32 39.57
CA SER A 398 -26.36 -10.05 38.31
C SER A 398 -26.50 -9.08 37.13
N THR A 399 -26.05 -9.49 35.96
CA THR A 399 -26.26 -8.78 34.69
C THR A 399 -27.72 -8.72 34.29
N ASP A 400 -28.58 -9.61 34.84
CA ASP A 400 -30.01 -9.66 34.54
C ASP A 400 -30.79 -8.48 35.12
N ALA A 401 -30.26 -7.88 36.18
CA ALA A 401 -30.84 -6.71 36.84
C ALA A 401 -30.49 -5.36 36.20
N LEU A 402 -29.65 -5.39 35.12
CA LEU A 402 -29.19 -4.16 34.45
C LEU A 402 -30.25 -3.68 33.44
N PRO A 403 -30.47 -2.35 33.31
CA PRO A 403 -31.16 -1.80 32.16
C PRO A 403 -30.51 -2.11 30.83
N HIS A 404 -31.24 -2.01 29.72
CA HIS A 404 -30.64 -2.12 28.42
C HIS A 404 -29.53 -1.07 28.23
N GLY A 405 -28.31 -1.54 27.85
CA GLY A 405 -27.16 -0.65 27.74
C GLY A 405 -25.84 -1.40 27.54
N ILE A 406 -24.75 -0.65 27.52
CA ILE A 406 -23.39 -1.18 27.38
C ILE A 406 -22.66 -1.05 28.71
N TYR A 407 -22.05 -2.14 29.16
CA TYR A 407 -21.38 -2.24 30.46
C TYR A 407 -20.01 -2.90 30.31
N ILE A 408 -19.16 -2.75 31.32
CA ILE A 408 -17.92 -3.51 31.48
C ILE A 408 -18.14 -4.50 32.63
N VAL A 409 -18.18 -5.79 32.34
CA VAL A 409 -18.37 -6.87 33.30
C VAL A 409 -17.09 -7.69 33.38
N ASN A 410 -16.44 -7.70 34.54
CA ASN A 410 -15.17 -8.39 34.76
C ASN A 410 -14.11 -8.05 33.68
N GLY A 411 -14.03 -6.78 33.29
CA GLY A 411 -13.08 -6.29 32.31
C GLY A 411 -13.44 -6.56 30.83
N LYS A 412 -14.63 -7.11 30.54
CA LYS A 412 -15.11 -7.33 29.17
C LYS A 412 -16.37 -6.51 28.89
N LYS A 413 -16.49 -6.05 27.65
CA LYS A 413 -17.67 -5.33 27.17
C LYS A 413 -18.88 -6.28 27.13
N PHE A 414 -19.99 -5.85 27.73
CA PHE A 414 -21.24 -6.58 27.82
C PHE A 414 -22.39 -5.72 27.32
N PHE A 415 -23.26 -6.29 26.51
CA PHE A 415 -24.47 -5.65 25.99
C PHE A 415 -25.69 -6.31 26.65
N LYS A 416 -26.55 -5.50 27.26
CA LYS A 416 -27.81 -5.96 27.82
C LYS A 416 -28.94 -5.58 26.89
#